data_5e40541223917d80a38157e68bfdf8b3
#
_entry.id   5e40541223917d80a38157e68bfdf8b3
#
_cell.length_a   1.000
_cell.length_b   1.000
_cell.length_c   1.000
_cell.angle_alpha   90.00
_cell.angle_beta   90.00
_cell.angle_gamma   90.00
#
_symmetry.space_group_name_H-M   'P 1'
#
loop_
_entity.id
_entity.type
_entity.pdbx_description
1 polymer ?
#
loop_
_entity_poly.entity_id
_entity_poly.type
_entity_poly.pdbx_seq_one_letter_code
_entity_poly.pdbx_strand_id
1 'polypeptide(L)'
;MKKDLTEIIIVLDESGSMASCKSTTISGYNEFISTQKKLKGDVKFTLVKFSDYYNVINDGVGANEVTMLDNGNYIPDGMTALLDAVGSTINMVGKRLSSTPEDERPEKVIMAVITDGEENRSHEFDQNTIANMVSHQKTMYSWEFIFIGADIDAWGNRIGIMNNANVSKDNMQLSFKGLSHFTASYRSNANYSANTSFNLSDQQLDADIDNLIDNSK
;
A
#
# COMPACT_ATOMS: atom_id res chain seq x y z
N MET A 1 5.96 15.49 -15.24
CA MET A 1 6.16 14.44 -14.20
C MET A 1 7.54 13.83 -14.38
N LYS A 2 8.21 13.49 -13.28
CA LYS A 2 9.52 12.85 -13.28
C LYS A 2 9.38 11.40 -13.71
N LYS A 3 9.92 11.06 -14.89
CA LYS A 3 9.91 9.70 -15.43
C LYS A 3 10.62 8.74 -14.48
N ASP A 4 10.16 7.50 -14.46
CA ASP A 4 10.71 6.41 -13.64
C ASP A 4 10.69 6.69 -12.13
N LEU A 5 10.04 7.75 -11.66
CA LEU A 5 9.76 7.96 -10.23
C LEU A 5 8.38 7.40 -9.89
N THR A 6 8.35 6.50 -8.93
CA THR A 6 7.11 5.96 -8.36
C THR A 6 6.99 6.37 -6.90
N GLU A 7 5.80 6.82 -6.49
CA GLU A 7 5.46 6.95 -5.09
C GLU A 7 4.63 5.75 -4.62
N ILE A 8 5.08 5.11 -3.56
CA ILE A 8 4.42 3.98 -2.92
C ILE A 8 3.90 4.44 -1.57
N ILE A 9 2.58 4.39 -1.40
CA ILE A 9 1.88 4.78 -0.18
C ILE A 9 1.35 3.50 0.47
N ILE A 10 1.75 3.23 1.70
CA ILE A 10 1.25 2.13 2.52
C ILE A 10 0.43 2.70 3.67
N VAL A 11 -0.85 2.34 3.72
CA VAL A 11 -1.76 2.60 4.85
C VAL A 11 -1.92 1.28 5.56
N LEU A 12 -1.24 1.13 6.69
CA LEU A 12 -1.08 -0.13 7.41
C LEU A 12 -1.87 -0.11 8.72
N ASP A 13 -2.74 -1.06 8.85
CA ASP A 13 -3.48 -1.30 10.08
C ASP A 13 -2.54 -1.72 11.22
N GLU A 14 -2.68 -1.05 12.36
CA GLU A 14 -2.01 -1.33 13.63
C GLU A 14 -3.05 -1.54 14.74
N SER A 15 -4.30 -1.90 14.39
CA SER A 15 -5.35 -2.22 15.36
C SER A 15 -5.08 -3.51 16.12
N GLY A 16 -5.78 -3.72 17.22
CA GLY A 16 -5.56 -4.86 18.11
C GLY A 16 -5.71 -6.23 17.44
N SER A 17 -6.52 -6.36 16.38
CA SER A 17 -6.69 -7.59 15.60
C SER A 17 -5.40 -8.04 14.90
N MET A 18 -4.56 -7.07 14.46
CA MET A 18 -3.27 -7.32 13.82
C MET A 18 -2.22 -7.99 14.74
N ALA A 19 -2.48 -8.10 16.05
CA ALA A 19 -1.55 -8.73 17.00
C ALA A 19 -1.25 -10.20 16.63
N SER A 20 -2.22 -10.91 16.07
CA SER A 20 -2.06 -12.33 15.69
C SER A 20 -1.13 -12.52 14.49
N CYS A 21 -0.99 -11.53 13.60
CA CYS A 21 -0.12 -11.55 12.42
C CYS A 21 1.03 -10.54 12.51
N LYS A 22 1.33 -9.98 13.70
CA LYS A 22 2.36 -8.96 13.90
C LYS A 22 3.70 -9.31 13.26
N SER A 23 4.23 -10.50 13.53
CA SER A 23 5.55 -10.91 13.03
C SER A 23 5.60 -11.04 11.52
N THR A 24 4.55 -11.60 10.91
CA THR A 24 4.44 -11.75 9.45
C THR A 24 4.18 -10.42 8.74
N THR A 25 3.49 -9.48 9.40
CA THR A 25 3.34 -8.10 8.92
C THR A 25 4.68 -7.37 8.91
N ILE A 26 5.44 -7.43 10.01
CA ILE A 26 6.78 -6.82 10.07
C ILE A 26 7.71 -7.39 9.00
N SER A 27 7.81 -8.72 8.91
CA SER A 27 8.69 -9.37 7.92
C SER A 27 8.25 -9.08 6.49
N GLY A 28 6.96 -9.19 6.20
CA GLY A 28 6.40 -8.95 4.87
C GLY A 28 6.59 -7.50 4.41
N TYR A 29 6.30 -6.52 5.27
CA TYR A 29 6.55 -5.11 4.97
C TYR A 29 8.05 -4.85 4.69
N ASN A 30 8.93 -5.35 5.54
CA ASN A 30 10.37 -5.13 5.38
C ASN A 30 10.92 -5.79 4.10
N GLU A 31 10.44 -6.98 3.77
CA GLU A 31 10.77 -7.67 2.53
C GLU A 31 10.24 -6.88 1.31
N PHE A 32 8.99 -6.41 1.36
CA PHE A 32 8.41 -5.54 0.33
C PHE A 32 9.29 -4.31 0.08
N ILE A 33 9.64 -3.55 1.12
CA ILE A 33 10.50 -2.36 0.99
C ILE A 33 11.86 -2.73 0.37
N SER A 34 12.47 -3.83 0.85
CA SER A 34 13.76 -4.30 0.36
C SER A 34 13.72 -4.71 -1.12
N THR A 35 12.63 -5.32 -1.56
CA THR A 35 12.39 -5.69 -2.96
C THR A 35 12.24 -4.45 -3.83
N GLN A 36 11.42 -3.48 -3.40
CA GLN A 36 11.20 -2.26 -4.18
C GLN A 36 12.47 -1.41 -4.35
N LYS A 37 13.41 -1.47 -3.39
CA LYS A 37 14.72 -0.81 -3.48
C LYS A 37 15.65 -1.41 -4.52
N LYS A 38 15.49 -2.67 -4.88
CA LYS A 38 16.34 -3.38 -5.85
C LYS A 38 15.92 -3.12 -7.30
N LEU A 39 14.70 -2.66 -7.50
CA LEU A 39 14.15 -2.41 -8.84
C LEU A 39 14.67 -1.09 -9.40
N LYS A 40 14.79 -1.03 -10.74
CA LYS A 40 15.15 0.18 -11.46
C LYS A 40 14.12 1.30 -11.25
N GLY A 41 14.60 2.54 -11.36
CA GLY A 41 13.80 3.75 -11.18
C GLY A 41 13.78 4.22 -9.72
N ASP A 42 13.54 5.51 -9.58
CA ASP A 42 13.46 6.15 -8.27
C ASP A 42 12.15 5.76 -7.56
N VAL A 43 12.21 5.64 -6.25
CA VAL A 43 11.03 5.36 -5.43
C VAL A 43 10.98 6.27 -4.21
N LYS A 44 9.80 6.79 -3.94
CA LYS A 44 9.46 7.48 -2.68
C LYS A 44 8.46 6.63 -1.90
N PHE A 45 8.56 6.68 -0.58
CA PHE A 45 7.70 5.93 0.32
C PHE A 45 6.95 6.86 1.26
N THR A 46 5.66 6.59 1.37
CA THR A 46 4.80 7.13 2.42
C THR A 46 4.27 5.96 3.23
N LEU A 47 4.48 5.98 4.55
CA LEU A 47 3.94 5.00 5.49
C LEU A 47 3.04 5.71 6.48
N VAL A 48 1.79 5.33 6.50
CA VAL A 48 0.80 5.73 7.51
C VAL A 48 0.36 4.48 8.26
N LYS A 49 0.48 4.47 9.58
CA LYS A 49 -0.10 3.45 10.43
C LYS A 49 -1.38 3.97 11.06
N PHE A 50 -2.34 3.09 11.29
CA PHE A 50 -3.60 3.50 11.91
C PHE A 50 -4.18 2.44 12.87
N SER A 51 -4.87 2.92 13.88
CA SER A 51 -5.75 2.17 14.79
C SER A 51 -6.94 3.06 15.15
N ASP A 52 -7.05 3.57 16.37
CA ASP A 52 -8.05 4.61 16.74
C ASP A 52 -7.78 5.95 16.03
N TYR A 53 -6.52 6.19 15.68
CA TYR A 53 -6.02 7.37 14.99
C TYR A 53 -5.02 6.95 13.93
N TYR A 54 -4.79 7.79 12.93
CA TYR A 54 -3.71 7.58 11.97
C TYR A 54 -2.44 8.33 12.40
N ASN A 55 -1.29 7.72 12.09
CA ASN A 55 0.03 8.25 12.38
C ASN A 55 0.92 8.18 11.15
N VAL A 56 1.41 9.33 10.68
CA VAL A 56 2.30 9.43 9.53
C VAL A 56 3.72 9.13 9.98
N ILE A 57 4.27 8.02 9.53
CA ILE A 57 5.64 7.59 9.86
C ILE A 57 6.64 8.12 8.83
N ASN A 58 6.28 8.02 7.55
CA ASN A 58 7.05 8.57 6.43
C ASN A 58 6.12 9.32 5.49
N ASP A 59 6.54 10.47 4.95
CA ASP A 59 5.81 11.25 3.97
C ASP A 59 6.68 11.58 2.75
N GLY A 60 6.63 10.72 1.73
CA GLY A 60 7.36 10.89 0.47
C GLY A 60 8.88 10.84 0.61
N VAL A 61 9.40 10.05 1.55
CA VAL A 61 10.83 9.90 1.79
C VAL A 61 11.50 9.01 0.73
N GLY A 62 12.79 9.22 0.49
CA GLY A 62 13.58 8.38 -0.41
C GLY A 62 13.80 6.96 0.13
N ALA A 63 14.23 6.06 -0.75
CA ALA A 63 14.42 4.65 -0.42
C ALA A 63 15.35 4.39 0.77
N ASN A 64 16.35 5.25 1.00
CA ASN A 64 17.31 5.09 2.10
C ASN A 64 16.79 5.62 3.44
N GLU A 65 15.72 6.41 3.43
CA GLU A 65 15.16 7.09 4.61
C GLU A 65 13.90 6.40 5.14
N VAL A 66 13.37 5.43 4.37
CA VAL A 66 12.14 4.73 4.75
C VAL A 66 12.33 3.94 6.05
N THR A 67 11.39 4.09 6.96
CA THR A 67 11.38 3.39 8.24
C THR A 67 11.07 1.91 8.04
N MET A 68 11.94 1.04 8.51
CA MET A 68 11.68 -0.40 8.60
C MET A 68 10.88 -0.68 9.87
N LEU A 69 10.00 -1.67 9.82
CA LEU A 69 9.19 -2.07 10.97
C LEU A 69 9.95 -3.04 11.87
N ASP A 70 9.73 -2.90 13.17
CA ASP A 70 10.22 -3.82 14.20
C ASP A 70 9.19 -3.95 15.34
N ASN A 71 9.54 -4.76 16.36
CA ASN A 71 8.67 -4.98 17.52
C ASN A 71 8.46 -3.74 18.40
N GLY A 72 9.33 -2.74 18.29
CA GLY A 72 9.26 -1.51 19.07
C GLY A 72 8.47 -0.40 18.38
N ASN A 73 8.37 -0.44 17.05
CA ASN A 73 7.68 0.60 16.29
C ASN A 73 6.40 0.14 15.57
N TYR A 74 6.06 -1.16 15.58
CA TYR A 74 4.77 -1.70 15.16
C TYR A 74 4.12 -2.42 16.34
N ILE A 75 3.14 -1.76 16.98
CA ILE A 75 2.54 -2.19 18.24
C ILE A 75 1.01 -2.25 18.06
N PRO A 76 0.47 -3.40 17.60
CA PRO A 76 -0.96 -3.55 17.40
C PRO A 76 -1.77 -3.31 18.69
N ASP A 77 -2.68 -2.32 18.64
CA ASP A 77 -3.58 -1.96 19.73
C ASP A 77 -4.75 -1.09 19.20
N GLY A 78 -5.84 -1.00 19.95
CA GLY A 78 -6.98 -0.14 19.65
C GLY A 78 -7.95 -0.68 18.59
N MET A 79 -8.76 0.21 18.05
CA MET A 79 -9.82 -0.05 17.06
C MET A 79 -9.33 0.24 15.64
N THR A 80 -10.24 0.28 14.65
CA THR A 80 -9.87 0.38 13.21
C THR A 80 -10.56 1.59 12.57
N ALA A 81 -9.89 2.75 12.57
CA ALA A 81 -10.34 3.98 11.89
C ALA A 81 -9.85 4.01 10.43
N LEU A 82 -10.27 3.04 9.63
CA LEU A 82 -9.81 2.81 8.27
C LEU A 82 -10.14 3.97 7.32
N LEU A 83 -11.39 4.46 7.34
CA LEU A 83 -11.83 5.52 6.42
C LEU A 83 -11.10 6.82 6.71
N ASP A 84 -10.90 7.15 7.99
CA ASP A 84 -10.18 8.36 8.39
C ASP A 84 -8.71 8.28 7.96
N ALA A 85 -8.08 7.11 8.11
CA ALA A 85 -6.70 6.90 7.67
C ALA A 85 -6.55 7.03 6.14
N VAL A 86 -7.44 6.40 5.37
CA VAL A 86 -7.43 6.47 3.90
C VAL A 86 -7.68 7.88 3.42
N GLY A 87 -8.74 8.53 3.89
CA GLY A 87 -9.13 9.89 3.47
C GLY A 87 -8.06 10.93 3.81
N SER A 88 -7.54 10.90 5.03
CA SER A 88 -6.48 11.81 5.47
C SER A 88 -5.19 11.59 4.69
N THR A 89 -4.84 10.34 4.38
CA THR A 89 -3.65 10.03 3.57
C THR A 89 -3.81 10.56 2.14
N ILE A 90 -4.96 10.35 1.49
CA ILE A 90 -5.23 10.89 0.15
C ILE A 90 -5.11 12.42 0.16
N ASN A 91 -5.70 13.10 1.14
CA ASN A 91 -5.62 14.55 1.26
C ASN A 91 -4.18 15.03 1.49
N MET A 92 -3.45 14.40 2.39
CA MET A 92 -2.07 14.76 2.72
C MET A 92 -1.15 14.64 1.50
N VAL A 93 -1.14 13.46 0.87
CA VAL A 93 -0.29 13.21 -0.30
C VAL A 93 -0.74 14.06 -1.50
N GLY A 94 -2.04 14.16 -1.75
CA GLY A 94 -2.59 15.01 -2.82
C GLY A 94 -2.17 16.46 -2.66
N LYS A 95 -2.23 17.02 -1.45
CA LYS A 95 -1.77 18.37 -1.15
C LYS A 95 -0.28 18.55 -1.38
N ARG A 96 0.54 17.59 -0.92
CA ARG A 96 1.99 17.62 -1.14
C ARG A 96 2.31 17.57 -2.63
N LEU A 97 1.73 16.65 -3.39
CA LEU A 97 1.97 16.51 -4.83
C LEU A 97 1.48 17.72 -5.62
N SER A 98 0.35 18.33 -5.24
CA SER A 98 -0.13 19.56 -5.89
C SER A 98 0.81 20.75 -5.71
N SER A 99 1.54 20.80 -4.59
CA SER A 99 2.54 21.82 -4.26
C SER A 99 3.93 21.52 -4.84
N THR A 100 4.15 20.30 -5.34
CA THR A 100 5.41 19.90 -5.97
C THR A 100 5.42 20.36 -7.43
N PRO A 101 6.54 20.91 -7.95
CA PRO A 101 6.69 21.22 -9.38
C PRO A 101 6.37 19.99 -10.25
N GLU A 102 5.73 20.20 -11.41
CA GLU A 102 5.24 19.10 -12.24
C GLU A 102 6.34 18.14 -12.69
N ASP A 103 7.52 18.66 -13.01
CA ASP A 103 8.70 17.91 -13.43
C ASP A 103 9.35 17.09 -12.29
N GLU A 104 9.00 17.38 -11.04
CA GLU A 104 9.44 16.65 -9.85
C GLU A 104 8.39 15.67 -9.32
N ARG A 105 7.13 15.76 -9.81
CA ARG A 105 6.06 14.84 -9.39
C ARG A 105 6.31 13.42 -9.87
N PRO A 106 5.97 12.40 -9.07
CA PRO A 106 6.07 11.01 -9.52
C PRO A 106 5.21 10.77 -10.77
N GLU A 107 5.74 9.97 -11.70
CA GLU A 107 4.99 9.50 -12.86
C GLU A 107 3.89 8.52 -12.44
N LYS A 108 4.15 7.74 -11.40
CA LYS A 108 3.26 6.69 -10.88
C LYS A 108 3.03 6.86 -9.39
N VAL A 109 1.80 6.65 -8.97
CA VAL A 109 1.41 6.64 -7.54
C VAL A 109 0.62 5.37 -7.27
N ILE A 110 1.05 4.60 -6.28
CA ILE A 110 0.37 3.38 -5.82
C ILE A 110 0.01 3.58 -4.34
N MET A 111 -1.23 3.36 -3.98
CA MET A 111 -1.68 3.36 -2.60
C MET A 111 -2.21 1.98 -2.23
N ALA A 112 -1.51 1.30 -1.32
CA ALA A 112 -1.93 0.03 -0.76
C ALA A 112 -2.47 0.22 0.65
N VAL A 113 -3.68 -0.28 0.88
CA VAL A 113 -4.34 -0.33 2.19
C VAL A 113 -4.29 -1.77 2.69
N ILE A 114 -3.75 -1.98 3.87
CA ILE A 114 -3.52 -3.31 4.45
C ILE A 114 -4.16 -3.36 5.82
N THR A 115 -5.17 -4.24 5.98
CA THR A 115 -5.93 -4.41 7.21
C THR A 115 -6.41 -5.86 7.35
N ASP A 116 -6.58 -6.35 8.56
CA ASP A 116 -7.24 -7.63 8.87
C ASP A 116 -8.60 -7.43 9.55
N GLY A 117 -8.98 -6.17 9.79
CA GLY A 117 -10.15 -5.77 10.55
C GLY A 117 -11.20 -5.02 9.72
N GLU A 118 -12.38 -4.95 10.30
CA GLU A 118 -13.49 -4.14 9.79
C GLU A 118 -13.40 -2.71 10.33
N GLU A 119 -13.81 -1.74 9.49
CA GLU A 119 -14.02 -0.36 9.91
C GLU A 119 -14.99 -0.26 11.09
N ASN A 120 -14.58 0.33 12.20
CA ASN A 120 -15.40 0.45 13.39
C ASN A 120 -15.15 1.73 14.22
N ARG A 121 -14.34 2.69 13.72
CA ARG A 121 -13.90 3.83 14.52
C ARG A 121 -13.84 5.17 13.79
N SER A 122 -13.96 5.22 12.47
CA SER A 122 -13.87 6.47 11.71
C SER A 122 -14.99 7.46 12.06
N HIS A 123 -14.67 8.74 12.08
CA HIS A 123 -15.55 9.84 12.40
C HIS A 123 -15.52 10.99 11.39
N GLU A 124 -14.43 11.10 10.61
CA GLU A 124 -14.20 12.22 9.70
C GLU A 124 -14.71 11.92 8.29
N PHE A 125 -14.59 10.66 7.86
CA PHE A 125 -14.95 10.23 6.50
C PHE A 125 -15.96 9.09 6.53
N ASP A 126 -16.91 9.13 5.62
CA ASP A 126 -17.81 8.03 5.31
C ASP A 126 -17.38 7.26 4.04
N GLN A 127 -17.99 6.11 3.79
CA GLN A 127 -17.69 5.25 2.65
C GLN A 127 -17.87 5.96 1.30
N ASN A 128 -18.94 6.75 1.16
CA ASN A 128 -19.25 7.45 -0.10
C ASN A 128 -18.20 8.51 -0.39
N THR A 129 -17.78 9.22 0.65
CA THR A 129 -16.71 10.22 0.54
C THR A 129 -15.40 9.57 0.08
N ILE A 130 -15.00 8.44 0.71
CA ILE A 130 -13.79 7.71 0.30
C ILE A 130 -13.92 7.17 -1.13
N ALA A 131 -15.06 6.59 -1.50
CA ALA A 131 -15.28 6.11 -2.87
C ALA A 131 -15.12 7.24 -3.91
N ASN A 132 -15.65 8.42 -3.62
CA ASN A 132 -15.50 9.60 -4.48
C ASN A 132 -14.03 10.06 -4.56
N MET A 133 -13.32 10.09 -3.43
CA MET A 133 -11.89 10.46 -3.38
C MET A 133 -11.04 9.48 -4.18
N VAL A 134 -11.23 8.18 -4.01
CA VAL A 134 -10.54 7.12 -4.76
C VAL A 134 -10.82 7.27 -6.27
N SER A 135 -12.10 7.41 -6.65
CA SER A 135 -12.50 7.61 -8.05
C SER A 135 -11.85 8.86 -8.65
N HIS A 136 -11.82 9.95 -7.91
CA HIS A 136 -11.17 11.20 -8.34
C HIS A 136 -9.67 11.01 -8.60
N GLN A 137 -8.94 10.40 -7.65
CA GLN A 137 -7.51 10.18 -7.82
C GLN A 137 -7.20 9.24 -8.99
N LYS A 138 -7.99 8.18 -9.16
CA LYS A 138 -7.85 7.25 -10.31
C LYS A 138 -8.08 7.96 -11.64
N THR A 139 -9.16 8.73 -11.74
CA THR A 139 -9.60 9.33 -13.00
C THR A 139 -8.75 10.53 -13.41
N MET A 140 -8.41 11.39 -12.45
CA MET A 140 -7.72 12.66 -12.72
C MET A 140 -6.20 12.56 -12.65
N TYR A 141 -5.67 11.63 -11.84
CA TYR A 141 -4.24 11.57 -11.55
C TYR A 141 -3.63 10.18 -11.77
N SER A 142 -4.41 9.23 -12.28
CA SER A 142 -3.97 7.86 -12.57
C SER A 142 -3.31 7.15 -11.38
N TRP A 143 -3.80 7.42 -10.15
CA TRP A 143 -3.35 6.67 -8.99
C TRP A 143 -3.87 5.24 -9.08
N GLU A 144 -3.03 4.29 -8.70
CA GLU A 144 -3.44 2.91 -8.48
C GLU A 144 -3.73 2.66 -7.01
N PHE A 145 -4.83 1.94 -6.76
CA PHE A 145 -5.24 1.57 -5.41
C PHE A 145 -5.32 0.07 -5.28
N ILE A 146 -4.78 -0.45 -4.18
CA ILE A 146 -4.82 -1.86 -3.82
C ILE A 146 -5.38 -1.97 -2.41
N PHE A 147 -6.30 -2.89 -2.21
CA PHE A 147 -6.82 -3.22 -0.89
C PHE A 147 -6.47 -4.66 -0.55
N ILE A 148 -5.80 -4.86 0.58
CA ILE A 148 -5.39 -6.15 1.10
C ILE A 148 -6.04 -6.32 2.46
N GLY A 149 -6.96 -7.26 2.61
CA GLY A 149 -7.68 -7.41 3.86
C GLY A 149 -8.53 -8.66 3.96
N ALA A 150 -9.14 -8.89 5.11
CA ALA A 150 -10.20 -9.86 5.28
C ALA A 150 -11.55 -9.27 4.80
N ASP A 151 -12.43 -10.09 4.24
CA ASP A 151 -13.76 -9.67 3.73
C ASP A 151 -13.78 -8.55 2.68
N ILE A 152 -12.86 -8.62 1.75
CA ILE A 152 -12.60 -7.62 0.72
C ILE A 152 -13.77 -7.31 -0.17
N ASP A 153 -14.58 -8.31 -0.53
CA ASP A 153 -15.73 -8.12 -1.42
C ASP A 153 -16.74 -7.13 -0.82
N ALA A 154 -16.73 -7.00 0.52
CA ALA A 154 -17.58 -6.03 1.19
C ALA A 154 -16.98 -4.62 1.21
N TRP A 155 -15.68 -4.45 1.48
CA TRP A 155 -15.07 -3.15 1.73
C TRP A 155 -14.37 -2.55 0.52
N GLY A 156 -13.46 -3.28 -0.13
CA GLY A 156 -12.72 -2.78 -1.28
C GLY A 156 -13.64 -2.29 -2.40
N ASN A 157 -14.66 -3.09 -2.73
CA ASN A 157 -15.65 -2.73 -3.74
C ASN A 157 -16.50 -1.51 -3.33
N ARG A 158 -16.85 -1.36 -2.05
CA ARG A 158 -17.67 -0.24 -1.56
C ARG A 158 -16.93 1.09 -1.63
N ILE A 159 -15.62 1.10 -1.42
CA ILE A 159 -14.78 2.30 -1.53
C ILE A 159 -14.14 2.46 -2.92
N GLY A 160 -14.58 1.68 -3.93
CA GLY A 160 -14.15 1.84 -5.32
C GLY A 160 -12.77 1.28 -5.64
N ILE A 161 -12.17 0.49 -4.75
CA ILE A 161 -10.89 -0.18 -5.00
C ILE A 161 -11.17 -1.57 -5.58
N MET A 162 -10.98 -1.70 -6.90
CA MET A 162 -11.25 -2.94 -7.64
C MET A 162 -10.06 -3.92 -7.60
N ASN A 163 -8.83 -3.41 -7.37
CA ASN A 163 -7.65 -4.22 -7.18
C ASN A 163 -7.60 -4.65 -5.72
N ASN A 164 -8.12 -5.82 -5.44
CA ASN A 164 -8.21 -6.31 -4.07
C ASN A 164 -7.68 -7.75 -3.95
N ALA A 165 -7.16 -8.09 -2.78
CA ALA A 165 -6.71 -9.42 -2.44
C ALA A 165 -7.28 -9.86 -1.10
N ASN A 166 -7.95 -11.02 -1.10
CA ASN A 166 -8.49 -11.60 0.13
C ASN A 166 -7.36 -12.27 0.92
N VAL A 167 -7.14 -11.81 2.14
CA VAL A 167 -6.06 -12.27 2.97
C VAL A 167 -6.59 -12.81 4.27
N SER A 168 -6.26 -14.06 4.55
CA SER A 168 -6.35 -14.56 5.91
C SER A 168 -5.13 -14.10 6.71
N LYS A 169 -5.29 -13.92 8.01
CA LYS A 169 -4.19 -13.56 8.95
C LYS A 169 -2.98 -14.49 8.81
N ASP A 170 -3.23 -15.76 8.47
CA ASP A 170 -2.19 -16.78 8.28
C ASP A 170 -1.34 -16.54 7.03
N ASN A 171 -1.82 -15.72 6.08
CA ASN A 171 -1.19 -15.47 4.79
C ASN A 171 -0.67 -14.03 4.60
N MET A 172 -0.50 -13.26 5.67
CA MET A 172 -0.08 -11.86 5.59
C MET A 172 1.26 -11.68 4.84
N GLN A 173 2.23 -12.57 5.06
CA GLN A 173 3.49 -12.51 4.33
C GLN A 173 3.31 -12.74 2.82
N LEU A 174 2.49 -13.72 2.43
CA LEU A 174 2.19 -13.99 1.02
C LEU A 174 1.51 -12.78 0.36
N SER A 175 0.72 -12.05 1.12
CA SER A 175 0.06 -10.85 0.63
C SER A 175 1.03 -9.71 0.34
N PHE A 176 2.03 -9.51 1.19
CA PHE A 176 3.11 -8.59 0.88
C PHE A 176 3.95 -9.01 -0.33
N LYS A 177 4.14 -10.32 -0.56
CA LYS A 177 4.77 -10.82 -1.79
C LYS A 177 3.91 -10.54 -3.03
N GLY A 178 2.61 -10.78 -2.96
CA GLY A 178 1.66 -10.40 -4.02
C GLY A 178 1.69 -8.89 -4.31
N LEU A 179 1.73 -8.05 -3.27
CA LEU A 179 1.91 -6.61 -3.39
C LEU A 179 3.25 -6.26 -4.03
N SER A 180 4.33 -6.95 -3.66
CA SER A 180 5.66 -6.77 -4.25
C SER A 180 5.65 -7.06 -5.75
N HIS A 181 5.07 -8.17 -6.17
CA HIS A 181 4.95 -8.55 -7.57
C HIS A 181 4.10 -7.55 -8.36
N PHE A 182 2.93 -7.17 -7.83
CA PHE A 182 2.07 -6.17 -8.46
C PHE A 182 2.81 -4.85 -8.65
N THR A 183 3.42 -4.33 -7.58
CA THR A 183 4.12 -3.05 -7.59
C THR A 183 5.33 -3.07 -8.53
N ALA A 184 6.11 -4.15 -8.52
CA ALA A 184 7.25 -4.34 -9.41
C ALA A 184 6.82 -4.37 -10.89
N SER A 185 5.77 -5.11 -11.21
CA SER A 185 5.19 -5.19 -12.55
C SER A 185 4.66 -3.83 -13.02
N TYR A 186 3.95 -3.10 -12.17
CA TYR A 186 3.47 -1.76 -12.47
C TYR A 186 4.62 -0.77 -12.71
N ARG A 187 5.66 -0.80 -11.90
CA ARG A 187 6.84 0.08 -12.05
C ARG A 187 7.58 -0.20 -13.35
N SER A 188 7.74 -1.46 -13.73
CA SER A 188 8.43 -1.87 -14.97
C SER A 188 7.59 -1.75 -16.25
N ASN A 189 6.35 -1.25 -16.19
CA ASN A 189 5.39 -1.23 -17.31
C ASN A 189 5.12 -2.63 -17.91
N ALA A 190 5.34 -3.70 -17.14
CA ALA A 190 4.95 -5.04 -17.52
C ALA A 190 3.42 -5.20 -17.44
N ASN A 191 2.90 -6.24 -18.08
CA ASN A 191 1.49 -6.61 -17.90
C ASN A 191 1.25 -6.96 -16.43
N TYR A 192 0.42 -6.18 -15.75
CA TYR A 192 0.11 -6.39 -14.35
C TYR A 192 -1.40 -6.52 -14.13
N SER A 193 -1.73 -7.29 -13.14
CA SER A 193 -3.09 -7.43 -12.63
C SER A 193 -3.00 -7.81 -11.16
N ALA A 194 -3.73 -7.13 -10.31
CA ALA A 194 -3.80 -7.51 -8.91
C ALA A 194 -4.29 -8.96 -8.75
N ASN A 195 -5.33 -9.32 -9.51
CA ASN A 195 -5.86 -10.69 -9.48
C ASN A 195 -4.79 -11.74 -9.82
N THR A 196 -3.95 -11.49 -10.82
CA THR A 196 -2.82 -12.39 -11.14
C THR A 196 -1.81 -12.42 -10.00
N SER A 197 -1.37 -11.26 -9.51
CA SER A 197 -0.32 -11.17 -8.49
C SER A 197 -0.70 -11.85 -7.17
N PHE A 198 -1.96 -11.78 -6.78
CA PHE A 198 -2.40 -12.38 -5.51
C PHE A 198 -2.88 -13.83 -5.60
N ASN A 199 -2.96 -14.40 -6.83
CA ASN A 199 -3.30 -15.81 -7.06
C ASN A 199 -2.08 -16.70 -7.39
N LEU A 200 -0.87 -16.13 -7.46
CA LEU A 200 0.35 -16.89 -7.65
C LEU A 200 0.76 -17.60 -6.35
N SER A 201 1.38 -18.76 -6.49
CA SER A 201 2.02 -19.44 -5.37
C SER A 201 3.27 -18.69 -4.90
N ASP A 202 3.69 -18.92 -3.67
CA ASP A 202 4.89 -18.33 -3.09
C ASP A 202 6.12 -18.48 -3.99
N GLN A 203 6.35 -19.71 -4.53
CA GLN A 203 7.46 -19.99 -5.45
C GLN A 203 7.36 -19.24 -6.78
N GLN A 204 6.15 -19.05 -7.32
CA GLN A 204 5.94 -18.28 -8.54
C GLN A 204 6.22 -16.80 -8.31
N LEU A 205 5.77 -16.26 -7.18
CA LEU A 205 6.02 -14.86 -6.81
C LEU A 205 7.51 -14.57 -6.67
N ASP A 206 8.25 -15.44 -5.98
CA ASP A 206 9.70 -15.30 -5.82
C ASP A 206 10.42 -15.33 -7.19
N ALA A 207 10.11 -16.31 -8.05
CA ALA A 207 10.71 -16.43 -9.37
C ALA A 207 10.40 -15.20 -10.28
N ASP A 208 9.17 -14.70 -10.26
CA ASP A 208 8.77 -13.57 -11.08
C ASP A 208 9.38 -12.26 -10.56
N ILE A 209 9.46 -12.07 -9.25
CA ILE A 209 10.11 -10.91 -8.63
C ILE A 209 11.60 -10.90 -8.97
N ASP A 210 12.29 -12.03 -8.86
CA ASP A 210 13.71 -12.15 -9.20
C ASP A 210 13.95 -11.82 -10.69
N ASN A 211 13.10 -12.32 -11.58
CA ASN A 211 13.15 -11.97 -13.00
C ASN A 211 12.95 -10.46 -13.25
N LEU A 212 12.02 -9.83 -12.54
CA LEU A 212 11.77 -8.38 -12.64
C LEU A 212 12.97 -7.57 -12.15
N ILE A 213 13.63 -8.02 -11.07
CA ILE A 213 14.86 -7.39 -10.55
C ILE A 213 16.00 -7.55 -11.54
N ASP A 214 16.22 -8.74 -12.10
CA ASP A 214 17.33 -9.01 -13.04
C ASP A 214 17.17 -8.26 -14.37
N ASN A 215 15.95 -8.18 -14.89
CA ASN A 215 15.64 -7.38 -16.08
C ASN A 215 15.69 -5.87 -15.84
N SER A 216 15.79 -5.44 -14.60
CA SER A 216 15.85 -4.03 -14.22
C SER A 216 17.30 -3.50 -14.09
N LYS A 217 18.31 -4.37 -14.13
CA LYS A 217 19.73 -4.01 -14.09
C LYS A 217 20.22 -3.55 -15.46
#